data_c5fc7450329aba2377862e764156eafd
#
_entry.id   c5fc7450329aba2377862e764156eafd
#
_cell.length_a   1.000
_cell.length_b   1.000
_cell.length_c   1.000
_cell.angle_alpha   90.00
_cell.angle_beta   90.00
_cell.angle_gamma   90.00
#
_symmetry.space_group_name_H-M   'P 1'
#
loop_
_entity.id
_entity.type
_entity.pdbx_description
1 polymer ?
#
loop_
_entity_poly.entity_id
_entity_poly.type
_entity_poly.pdbx_seq_one_letter_code
_entity_poly.pdbx_strand_id
1 'polypeptide(L)'
;EGFYALKRNRNAHPVQHTVIYRFSGNLFFANIDTFQNDIENAIKEDTKQVIVDASGIGSIDITAADRLVILNRNLRAKGIRFYLTEHVGAVNDQLRAFGAGSLVEEGVARRTISLALRDAGVDKPYPLENENGLNMKYAFVEAQERLAEFEWAFGNDAEEKMEQIAIEIARQITAANEHSAETLKK
;
A
#
# COMPACT_ATOMS: atom_id res chain seq x y z
N GLU A 1 -10.02 -7.63 -14.18
CA GLU A 1 -8.57 -7.82 -14.06
C GLU A 1 -8.28 -8.42 -12.70
N GLY A 2 -7.44 -9.46 -12.60
CA GLY A 2 -7.10 -10.13 -11.36
C GLY A 2 -5.64 -10.55 -11.34
N PHE A 3 -5.08 -10.71 -10.13
CA PHE A 3 -3.73 -11.23 -9.94
C PHE A 3 -3.78 -12.75 -9.83
N TYR A 4 -3.01 -13.44 -10.67
CA TYR A 4 -3.00 -14.89 -10.78
C TYR A 4 -1.62 -15.46 -10.48
N ALA A 5 -1.58 -16.65 -9.88
CA ALA A 5 -0.34 -17.35 -9.65
C ALA A 5 0.34 -17.72 -10.99
N LEU A 6 1.56 -17.26 -11.21
CA LEU A 6 2.34 -17.48 -12.43
C LEU A 6 2.45 -18.96 -12.80
N LYS A 7 2.58 -19.84 -11.80
CA LYS A 7 2.67 -21.29 -12.02
C LYS A 7 1.36 -21.96 -12.46
N ARG A 8 0.21 -21.29 -12.27
CA ARG A 8 -1.13 -21.86 -12.53
C ARG A 8 -1.85 -21.23 -13.69
N ASN A 9 -1.37 -20.11 -14.20
CA ASN A 9 -2.00 -19.41 -15.32
C ASN A 9 -0.95 -19.09 -16.39
N ARG A 10 -1.07 -19.73 -17.55
CA ARG A 10 -0.13 -19.56 -18.68
C ARG A 10 -0.17 -18.15 -19.28
N ASN A 11 -1.24 -17.41 -19.06
CA ASN A 11 -1.42 -16.04 -19.54
C ASN A 11 -1.06 -14.98 -18.50
N ALA A 12 -0.58 -15.39 -17.32
CA ALA A 12 -0.11 -14.47 -16.31
C ALA A 12 1.33 -14.07 -16.60
N HIS A 13 1.58 -12.76 -16.58
CA HIS A 13 2.91 -12.19 -16.75
C HIS A 13 3.41 -11.60 -15.43
N PRO A 14 4.71 -11.72 -15.12
CA PRO A 14 5.25 -11.11 -13.93
C PRO A 14 5.21 -9.58 -14.05
N VAL A 15 4.90 -8.91 -12.95
CA VAL A 15 5.07 -7.46 -12.85
C VAL A 15 6.55 -7.16 -12.68
N GLN A 16 7.12 -6.28 -13.52
CA GLN A 16 8.55 -5.99 -13.51
C GLN A 16 9.00 -5.46 -12.14
N HIS A 17 10.17 -5.92 -11.69
CA HIS A 17 10.80 -5.50 -10.44
C HIS A 17 9.93 -5.67 -9.18
N THR A 18 8.87 -6.49 -9.27
CA THR A 18 7.87 -6.65 -8.22
C THR A 18 7.72 -8.10 -7.81
N VAL A 19 7.83 -8.36 -6.51
CA VAL A 19 7.41 -9.63 -5.91
C VAL A 19 5.99 -9.45 -5.40
N ILE A 20 5.03 -10.24 -5.91
CA ILE A 20 3.69 -10.35 -5.34
C ILE A 20 3.61 -11.72 -4.67
N TYR A 21 3.51 -11.71 -3.34
CA TYR A 21 3.50 -12.92 -2.52
C TYR A 21 2.15 -13.06 -1.81
N ARG A 22 1.51 -14.20 -1.97
CA ARG A 22 0.25 -14.50 -1.28
C ARG A 22 0.49 -15.42 -0.10
N PHE A 23 0.01 -14.99 1.07
CA PHE A 23 -0.02 -15.80 2.27
C PHE A 23 -1.46 -16.16 2.63
N SER A 24 -1.69 -17.43 3.02
CA SER A 24 -3.01 -17.94 3.38
C SER A 24 -2.99 -18.47 4.80
N GLY A 25 -3.77 -17.84 5.68
CA GLY A 25 -3.87 -18.18 7.10
C GLY A 25 -3.47 -17.02 8.00
N ASN A 26 -3.87 -17.07 9.26
CA ASN A 26 -3.49 -16.07 10.25
C ASN A 26 -1.98 -16.02 10.44
N LEU A 27 -1.47 -14.83 10.68
CA LEU A 27 -0.03 -14.62 10.85
C LEU A 27 0.29 -14.49 12.35
N PHE A 28 1.15 -15.37 12.85
CA PHE A 28 1.46 -15.48 14.27
C PHE A 28 2.87 -16.03 14.51
N PHE A 29 3.28 -16.07 15.77
CA PHE A 29 4.65 -16.43 16.19
C PHE A 29 5.19 -17.73 15.56
N ALA A 30 4.33 -18.72 15.29
CA ALA A 30 4.79 -20.00 14.78
C ALA A 30 5.03 -20.04 13.26
N ASN A 31 4.48 -19.06 12.49
CA ASN A 31 4.61 -19.06 11.04
C ASN A 31 5.24 -17.79 10.46
N ILE A 32 5.49 -16.78 11.28
CA ILE A 32 6.06 -15.51 10.82
C ILE A 32 7.46 -15.68 10.22
N ASP A 33 8.26 -16.59 10.73
CA ASP A 33 9.59 -16.86 10.18
C ASP A 33 9.49 -17.50 8.78
N THR A 34 8.54 -18.41 8.56
CA THR A 34 8.27 -18.97 7.23
C THR A 34 7.83 -17.87 6.25
N PHE A 35 6.90 -17.03 6.68
CA PHE A 35 6.43 -15.87 5.90
C PHE A 35 7.59 -14.96 5.48
N GLN A 36 8.47 -14.61 6.41
CA GLN A 36 9.63 -13.76 6.16
C GLN A 36 10.62 -14.43 5.21
N ASN A 37 10.97 -15.69 5.45
CA ASN A 37 11.90 -16.45 4.62
C ASN A 37 11.39 -16.60 3.18
N ASP A 38 10.09 -16.85 2.99
CA ASP A 38 9.49 -16.96 1.67
C ASP A 38 9.63 -15.64 0.88
N ILE A 39 9.40 -14.51 1.54
CA ILE A 39 9.58 -13.19 0.93
C ILE A 39 11.05 -12.97 0.59
N GLU A 40 11.96 -13.20 1.52
CA GLU A 40 13.40 -13.00 1.30
C GLU A 40 13.94 -13.87 0.16
N ASN A 41 13.49 -15.12 0.05
CA ASN A 41 13.85 -16.03 -1.03
C ASN A 41 13.26 -15.64 -2.40
N ALA A 42 12.16 -14.88 -2.42
CA ALA A 42 11.55 -14.40 -3.65
C ALA A 42 12.21 -13.14 -4.21
N ILE A 43 12.97 -12.40 -3.39
CA ILE A 43 13.66 -11.17 -3.77
C ILE A 43 14.82 -11.48 -4.71
N LYS A 44 14.94 -10.70 -5.78
CA LYS A 44 16.04 -10.71 -6.75
C LYS A 44 16.81 -9.40 -6.70
N GLU A 45 17.95 -9.34 -7.38
CA GLU A 45 18.79 -8.12 -7.44
C GLU A 45 18.05 -6.90 -7.97
N ASP A 46 17.13 -7.09 -8.90
CA ASP A 46 16.35 -6.03 -9.55
C ASP A 46 15.01 -5.74 -8.85
N THR A 47 14.69 -6.41 -7.73
CA THR A 47 13.45 -6.20 -6.99
C THR A 47 13.42 -4.82 -6.36
N LYS A 48 12.38 -4.04 -6.64
CA LYS A 48 12.15 -2.69 -6.10
C LYS A 48 10.99 -2.64 -5.11
N GLN A 49 10.05 -3.57 -5.22
CA GLN A 49 8.91 -3.66 -4.30
C GLN A 49 8.49 -5.10 -4.03
N VAL A 50 8.01 -5.31 -2.82
CA VAL A 50 7.34 -6.52 -2.35
C VAL A 50 5.92 -6.18 -1.95
N ILE A 51 4.95 -6.83 -2.54
CA ILE A 51 3.52 -6.68 -2.25
C ILE A 51 2.99 -7.99 -1.74
N VAL A 52 2.48 -7.99 -0.52
CA VAL A 52 1.85 -9.17 0.09
C VAL A 52 0.34 -9.12 -0.16
N ASP A 53 -0.19 -10.11 -0.86
CA ASP A 53 -1.62 -10.40 -0.87
C ASP A 53 -1.97 -11.11 0.44
N ALA A 54 -2.51 -10.36 1.37
CA ALA A 54 -2.91 -10.80 2.71
C ALA A 54 -4.42 -11.10 2.81
N SER A 55 -5.11 -11.35 1.69
CA SER A 55 -6.54 -11.68 1.69
C SER A 55 -6.88 -12.91 2.53
N GLY A 56 -5.92 -13.79 2.74
CA GLY A 56 -6.04 -14.96 3.62
C GLY A 56 -5.68 -14.70 5.09
N ILE A 57 -5.24 -13.49 5.44
CA ILE A 57 -4.87 -13.12 6.81
C ILE A 57 -6.06 -12.45 7.49
N GLY A 58 -6.75 -13.19 8.35
CA GLY A 58 -7.87 -12.65 9.14
C GLY A 58 -7.45 -12.05 10.48
N SER A 59 -6.27 -12.43 11.00
CA SER A 59 -5.73 -11.91 12.25
C SER A 59 -4.22 -12.05 12.31
N ILE A 60 -3.60 -11.21 13.15
CA ILE A 60 -2.18 -11.26 13.50
C ILE A 60 -2.02 -11.28 15.02
N ASP A 61 -0.88 -11.76 15.53
CA ASP A 61 -0.49 -11.60 16.92
C ASP A 61 0.58 -10.50 17.08
N ILE A 62 0.93 -10.20 18.33
CA ILE A 62 1.91 -9.17 18.66
C ILE A 62 3.30 -9.48 18.06
N THR A 63 3.69 -10.76 18.05
CA THR A 63 4.98 -11.20 17.48
C THR A 63 5.01 -10.95 15.98
N ALA A 64 3.93 -11.29 15.27
CA ALA A 64 3.81 -11.02 13.85
C ALA A 64 3.83 -9.53 13.55
N ALA A 65 3.13 -8.71 14.34
CA ALA A 65 3.13 -7.25 14.19
C ALA A 65 4.55 -6.67 14.32
N ASP A 66 5.29 -7.04 15.35
CA ASP A 66 6.69 -6.61 15.55
C ASP A 66 7.59 -7.03 14.37
N ARG A 67 7.44 -8.26 13.92
CA ARG A 67 8.24 -8.79 12.80
C ARG A 67 7.92 -8.12 11.48
N LEU A 68 6.68 -7.72 11.23
CA LEU A 68 6.29 -6.94 10.06
C LEU A 68 6.95 -5.55 10.04
N VAL A 69 7.04 -4.88 11.19
CA VAL A 69 7.77 -3.60 11.33
C VAL A 69 9.25 -3.79 11.00
N ILE A 70 9.87 -4.84 11.55
CA ILE A 70 11.28 -5.17 11.30
C ILE A 70 11.51 -5.48 9.82
N LEU A 71 10.64 -6.29 9.21
CA LEU A 71 10.71 -6.64 7.79
C LEU A 71 10.62 -5.39 6.91
N ASN A 72 9.65 -4.51 7.17
CA ASN A 72 9.52 -3.24 6.44
C ASN A 72 10.79 -2.41 6.53
N ARG A 73 11.35 -2.25 7.72
CA ARG A 73 12.60 -1.52 7.93
C ARG A 73 13.79 -2.13 7.18
N ASN A 74 13.93 -3.45 7.23
CA ASN A 74 15.01 -4.17 6.57
C ASN A 74 14.92 -4.08 5.04
N LEU A 75 13.72 -4.19 4.48
CA LEU A 75 13.49 -4.05 3.04
C LEU A 75 13.75 -2.60 2.59
N ARG A 76 13.28 -1.62 3.36
CA ARG A 76 13.51 -0.19 3.10
C ARG A 76 14.99 0.16 3.11
N ALA A 77 15.78 -0.43 4.02
CA ALA A 77 17.24 -0.26 4.05
C ALA A 77 17.95 -0.80 2.80
N LYS A 78 17.33 -1.78 2.12
CA LYS A 78 17.78 -2.31 0.82
C LYS A 78 17.20 -1.54 -0.38
N GLY A 79 16.47 -0.45 -0.17
CA GLY A 79 15.78 0.30 -1.23
C GLY A 79 14.53 -0.40 -1.78
N ILE A 80 14.01 -1.41 -1.08
CA ILE A 80 12.83 -2.17 -1.49
C ILE A 80 11.62 -1.66 -0.71
N ARG A 81 10.55 -1.29 -1.41
CA ARG A 81 9.28 -0.92 -0.80
C ARG A 81 8.51 -2.17 -0.40
N PHE A 82 7.86 -2.11 0.74
CA PHE A 82 7.03 -3.20 1.26
C PHE A 82 5.58 -2.75 1.39
N TYR A 83 4.66 -3.60 0.95
CA TYR A 83 3.22 -3.37 1.07
C TYR A 83 2.50 -4.62 1.58
N LEU A 84 1.58 -4.43 2.51
CA LEU A 84 0.64 -5.44 2.99
C LEU A 84 -0.75 -5.06 2.48
N THR A 85 -1.37 -5.92 1.66
CA THR A 85 -2.58 -5.56 0.90
C THR A 85 -3.69 -6.59 1.06
N GLU A 86 -4.91 -6.24 0.65
CA GLU A 86 -6.08 -7.12 0.56
C GLU A 86 -6.60 -7.65 1.91
N HIS A 87 -5.96 -7.34 3.04
CA HIS A 87 -6.40 -7.79 4.36
C HIS A 87 -7.64 -7.03 4.84
N VAL A 88 -8.37 -7.62 5.76
CA VAL A 88 -9.55 -6.99 6.39
C VAL A 88 -9.15 -5.85 7.32
N GLY A 89 -10.00 -4.83 7.48
CA GLY A 89 -9.72 -3.66 8.31
C GLY A 89 -9.35 -3.99 9.77
N ALA A 90 -9.91 -5.07 10.33
CA ALA A 90 -9.58 -5.54 11.67
C ALA A 90 -8.07 -5.83 11.87
N VAL A 91 -7.33 -6.18 10.81
CA VAL A 91 -5.87 -6.34 10.89
C VAL A 91 -5.18 -5.00 11.12
N ASN A 92 -5.68 -3.88 10.57
CA ASN A 92 -5.17 -2.54 10.86
C ASN A 92 -5.34 -2.17 12.33
N ASP A 93 -6.49 -2.53 12.92
CA ASP A 93 -6.75 -2.31 14.34
C ASP A 93 -5.79 -3.11 15.22
N GLN A 94 -5.53 -4.35 14.85
CA GLN A 94 -4.52 -5.19 15.54
C GLN A 94 -3.10 -4.64 15.37
N LEU A 95 -2.71 -4.17 14.18
CA LEU A 95 -1.41 -3.52 13.97
C LEU A 95 -1.23 -2.33 14.93
N ARG A 96 -2.25 -1.48 15.06
CA ARG A 96 -2.22 -0.35 16.00
C ARG A 96 -2.15 -0.82 17.45
N ALA A 97 -3.01 -1.76 17.83
CA ALA A 97 -3.07 -2.28 19.20
C ALA A 97 -1.75 -2.93 19.65
N PHE A 98 -1.00 -3.50 18.73
CA PHE A 98 0.27 -4.17 18.98
C PHE A 98 1.51 -3.30 18.70
N GLY A 99 1.34 -1.98 18.55
CA GLY A 99 2.45 -1.03 18.40
C GLY A 99 3.03 -0.94 16.97
N ALA A 100 2.38 -1.56 15.98
CA ALA A 100 2.78 -1.53 14.58
C ALA A 100 1.93 -0.56 13.73
N GLY A 101 1.28 0.43 14.35
CA GLY A 101 0.41 1.42 13.69
C GLY A 101 1.12 2.22 12.60
N SER A 102 2.42 2.43 12.71
CA SER A 102 3.23 3.08 11.69
C SER A 102 3.10 2.43 10.31
N LEU A 103 2.88 1.11 10.22
CA LEU A 103 2.65 0.42 8.94
C LEU A 103 1.38 0.89 8.24
N VAL A 104 0.36 1.31 8.99
CA VAL A 104 -0.87 1.88 8.44
C VAL A 104 -0.66 3.35 8.08
N GLU A 105 -0.07 4.13 8.99
CA GLU A 105 0.11 5.58 8.86
C GLU A 105 1.09 5.95 7.76
N GLU A 106 2.17 5.19 7.57
CA GLU A 106 3.17 5.38 6.52
C GLU A 106 2.76 4.77 5.17
N GLY A 107 1.57 4.17 5.09
CA GLY A 107 1.04 3.63 3.85
C GLY A 107 1.68 2.32 3.39
N VAL A 108 2.24 1.54 4.30
CA VAL A 108 2.66 0.16 4.03
C VAL A 108 1.43 -0.74 3.90
N ALA A 109 0.43 -0.57 4.77
CA ALA A 109 -0.87 -1.19 4.61
C ALA A 109 -1.66 -0.47 3.51
N ARG A 110 -2.09 -1.20 2.49
CA ARG A 110 -2.89 -0.71 1.36
C ARG A 110 -4.10 -1.61 1.14
N ARG A 111 -5.22 -1.02 0.74
CA ARG A 111 -6.46 -1.78 0.55
C ARG A 111 -6.33 -2.81 -0.56
N THR A 112 -5.68 -2.48 -1.68
CA THR A 112 -5.57 -3.35 -2.84
C THR A 112 -4.15 -3.42 -3.38
N ILE A 113 -3.83 -4.52 -4.08
CA ILE A 113 -2.57 -4.67 -4.81
C ILE A 113 -2.43 -3.56 -5.87
N SER A 114 -3.53 -3.19 -6.55
CA SER A 114 -3.51 -2.15 -7.57
C SER A 114 -3.11 -0.79 -7.01
N LEU A 115 -3.58 -0.43 -5.80
CA LEU A 115 -3.17 0.79 -5.12
C LEU A 115 -1.69 0.76 -4.73
N ALA A 116 -1.20 -0.37 -4.22
CA ALA A 116 0.21 -0.54 -3.90
C ALA A 116 1.12 -0.41 -5.14
N LEU A 117 0.72 -0.98 -6.27
CA LEU A 117 1.43 -0.84 -7.54
C LEU A 117 1.45 0.62 -8.02
N ARG A 118 0.33 1.32 -7.93
CA ARG A 118 0.23 2.75 -8.27
C ARG A 118 1.17 3.60 -7.41
N ASP A 119 1.17 3.38 -6.10
CA ASP A 119 2.05 4.08 -5.17
C ASP A 119 3.54 3.75 -5.37
N ALA A 120 3.82 2.54 -5.86
CA ALA A 120 5.16 2.12 -6.26
C ALA A 120 5.61 2.74 -7.60
N GLY A 121 4.73 3.45 -8.31
CA GLY A 121 5.01 4.03 -9.63
C GLY A 121 5.09 2.98 -10.74
N VAL A 122 4.45 1.85 -10.55
CA VAL A 122 4.35 0.81 -11.58
C VAL A 122 3.18 1.15 -12.48
N ASP A 123 3.47 1.53 -13.71
CA ASP A 123 2.45 1.75 -14.73
C ASP A 123 1.65 0.47 -15.00
N LYS A 124 0.38 0.62 -15.32
CA LYS A 124 -0.45 -0.52 -15.70
C LYS A 124 0.25 -1.24 -16.87
N PRO A 125 0.43 -2.56 -16.80
CA PRO A 125 1.14 -3.33 -17.82
C PRO A 125 0.42 -3.36 -19.17
N TYR A 126 -0.78 -2.76 -19.26
CA TYR A 126 -1.58 -2.66 -20.48
C TYR A 126 -2.07 -1.23 -20.66
N PRO A 127 -1.91 -0.61 -21.84
CA PRO A 127 -2.57 0.65 -22.14
C PRO A 127 -4.09 0.41 -22.06
N LEU A 128 -4.77 1.17 -21.21
CA LEU A 128 -6.23 1.22 -21.27
C LEU A 128 -6.60 1.94 -22.56
N GLU A 129 -7.45 1.35 -23.38
CA GLU A 129 -7.82 1.84 -24.71
C GLU A 129 -8.45 3.25 -24.77
N ASN A 130 -8.39 4.05 -23.72
CA ASN A 130 -8.99 5.40 -23.64
C ASN A 130 -8.14 6.42 -22.90
N GLU A 131 -6.85 6.52 -23.16
CA GLU A 131 -5.99 7.54 -22.54
C GLU A 131 -6.14 8.96 -23.11
N ASN A 132 -7.10 9.22 -23.98
CA ASN A 132 -7.34 10.55 -24.56
C ASN A 132 -8.45 11.30 -23.83
N GLY A 133 -8.10 11.94 -22.72
CA GLY A 133 -8.91 12.95 -22.08
C GLY A 133 -8.97 12.78 -20.57
N LEU A 134 -8.91 13.90 -19.87
CA LEU A 134 -9.26 14.03 -18.45
C LEU A 134 -10.71 13.54 -18.29
N ASN A 135 -10.88 12.24 -18.08
CA ASN A 135 -12.18 11.67 -17.95
C ASN A 135 -12.63 11.87 -16.50
N MET A 136 -13.53 12.85 -16.28
CA MET A 136 -14.14 13.13 -14.98
C MET A 136 -14.62 11.85 -14.27
N LYS A 137 -15.02 10.84 -15.04
CA LYS A 137 -15.43 9.54 -14.54
C LYS A 137 -14.26 8.80 -13.86
N TYR A 138 -13.04 8.88 -14.41
CA TYR A 138 -11.84 8.29 -13.79
C TYR A 138 -11.43 9.03 -12.53
N ALA A 139 -11.46 10.36 -12.56
CA ALA A 139 -11.17 11.17 -11.38
C ALA A 139 -12.15 10.89 -10.22
N PHE A 140 -13.43 10.70 -10.55
CA PHE A 140 -14.46 10.35 -9.57
C PHE A 140 -14.25 8.94 -8.99
N VAL A 141 -13.96 7.94 -9.82
CA VAL A 141 -13.67 6.57 -9.38
C VAL A 141 -12.40 6.55 -8.52
N GLU A 142 -11.37 7.26 -8.92
CA GLU A 142 -10.14 7.37 -8.13
C GLU A 142 -10.38 8.03 -6.77
N ALA A 143 -11.17 9.10 -6.73
CA ALA A 143 -11.54 9.76 -5.48
C ALA A 143 -12.32 8.82 -4.54
N GLN A 144 -13.26 8.03 -5.09
CA GLN A 144 -13.99 7.04 -4.32
C GLN A 144 -13.10 5.91 -3.79
N GLU A 145 -12.15 5.43 -4.61
CA GLU A 145 -11.17 4.42 -4.18
C GLU A 145 -10.29 4.95 -3.05
N ARG A 146 -9.83 6.20 -3.13
CA ARG A 146 -9.02 6.84 -2.09
C ARG A 146 -9.79 7.04 -0.80
N LEU A 147 -11.04 7.47 -0.89
CA LEU A 147 -11.91 7.60 0.28
C LEU A 147 -12.14 6.24 0.94
N ALA A 148 -12.49 5.22 0.17
CA ALA A 148 -12.71 3.88 0.68
C ALA A 148 -11.44 3.26 1.30
N GLU A 149 -10.27 3.56 0.77
CA GLU A 149 -8.99 3.16 1.36
C GLU A 149 -8.76 3.86 2.69
N PHE A 150 -9.08 5.14 2.76
CA PHE A 150 -8.90 5.93 3.98
C PHE A 150 -9.81 5.43 5.10
N GLU A 151 -11.08 5.18 4.80
CA GLU A 151 -12.04 4.56 5.74
C GLU A 151 -11.59 3.16 6.16
N TRP A 152 -11.10 2.35 5.24
CA TRP A 152 -10.56 1.03 5.53
C TRP A 152 -9.31 1.09 6.44
N ALA A 153 -8.44 2.07 6.24
CA ALA A 153 -7.21 2.23 7.01
C ALA A 153 -7.47 2.75 8.42
N PHE A 154 -8.39 3.70 8.59
CA PHE A 154 -8.58 4.45 9.83
C PHE A 154 -9.91 4.19 10.55
N GLY A 155 -10.85 3.48 9.92
CA GLY A 155 -12.14 3.12 10.53
C GLY A 155 -12.90 4.33 11.05
N ASN A 156 -13.32 4.30 12.31
CA ASN A 156 -14.10 5.38 12.94
C ASN A 156 -13.34 6.71 13.07
N ASP A 157 -12.01 6.69 12.98
CA ASP A 157 -11.19 7.91 13.07
C ASP A 157 -10.97 8.56 11.69
N ALA A 158 -11.58 8.01 10.64
CA ALA A 158 -11.37 8.45 9.26
C ALA A 158 -11.80 9.91 9.05
N GLU A 159 -12.94 10.32 9.61
CA GLU A 159 -13.48 11.68 9.45
C GLU A 159 -12.57 12.72 10.07
N GLU A 160 -12.11 12.52 11.31
CA GLU A 160 -11.18 13.43 11.99
C GLU A 160 -9.84 13.54 11.26
N LYS A 161 -9.29 12.40 10.80
CA LYS A 161 -8.04 12.38 10.05
C LYS A 161 -8.16 13.03 8.68
N MET A 162 -9.29 12.88 7.99
CA MET A 162 -9.56 13.56 6.73
C MET A 162 -9.61 15.07 6.91
N GLU A 163 -10.24 15.55 7.98
CA GLU A 163 -10.28 16.98 8.29
C GLU A 163 -8.88 17.55 8.54
N GLN A 164 -8.05 16.85 9.32
CA GLN A 164 -6.66 17.23 9.57
C GLN A 164 -5.83 17.30 8.28
N ILE A 165 -5.97 16.33 7.39
CA ILE A 165 -5.29 16.30 6.09
C ILE A 165 -5.77 17.45 5.20
N ALA A 166 -7.08 17.70 5.15
CA ALA A 166 -7.64 18.80 4.34
C ALA A 166 -7.12 20.16 4.81
N ILE A 167 -7.03 20.39 6.12
CA ILE A 167 -6.46 21.62 6.72
C ILE A 167 -4.99 21.78 6.31
N GLU A 168 -4.21 20.70 6.37
CA GLU A 168 -2.78 20.75 6.02
C GLU A 168 -2.57 21.01 4.52
N ILE A 169 -3.35 20.39 3.65
CA ILE A 169 -3.33 20.66 2.21
C ILE A 169 -3.71 22.12 1.92
N ALA A 170 -4.76 22.64 2.55
CA ALA A 170 -5.18 24.03 2.39
C ALA A 170 -4.07 25.00 2.81
N ARG A 171 -3.37 24.72 3.92
CA ARG A 171 -2.22 25.49 4.39
C ARG A 171 -1.07 25.50 3.39
N GLN A 172 -0.73 24.34 2.82
CA GLN A 172 0.33 24.22 1.81
C GLN A 172 0.00 24.98 0.52
N ILE A 173 -1.26 24.91 0.06
CA ILE A 173 -1.72 25.66 -1.11
C ILE A 173 -1.62 27.18 -0.87
N THR A 174 -2.03 27.65 0.31
CA THR A 174 -1.96 29.07 0.67
C THR A 174 -0.51 29.55 0.69
N ALA A 175 0.40 28.82 1.34
CA ALA A 175 1.82 29.15 1.39
C ALA A 175 2.47 29.16 -0.01
N ALA A 176 2.12 28.22 -0.90
CA ALA A 176 2.61 28.20 -2.27
C ALA A 176 2.12 29.41 -3.08
N ASN A 177 0.87 29.84 -2.90
CA ASN A 177 0.30 31.00 -3.57
C ASN A 177 0.95 32.31 -3.09
N GLU A 178 1.22 32.45 -1.79
CA GLU A 178 1.91 33.62 -1.22
C GLU A 178 3.34 33.73 -1.76
N HIS A 179 4.08 32.62 -1.81
CA HIS A 179 5.44 32.60 -2.38
C HIS A 179 5.48 32.97 -3.87
N SER A 180 4.50 32.49 -4.64
CA SER A 180 4.35 32.85 -6.06
C SER A 180 4.03 34.33 -6.25
N ALA A 181 3.21 34.92 -5.37
CA ALA A 181 2.86 36.34 -5.42
C ALA A 181 4.04 37.27 -5.04
N GLU A 182 4.94 36.83 -4.15
CA GLU A 182 6.16 37.55 -3.80
C GLU A 182 7.21 37.52 -4.93
N THR A 183 7.30 36.40 -5.65
CA THR A 183 8.23 36.22 -6.77
C THR A 183 7.85 37.07 -7.99
N LEU A 184 6.55 37.35 -8.18
CA LEU A 184 6.03 38.18 -9.25
C LEU A 184 6.16 39.69 -8.97
N LYS A 185 6.51 40.12 -7.76
CA LYS A 185 6.70 41.49 -7.35
C LYS A 185 8.16 41.98 -7.40
N LYS A 186 9.08 41.11 -7.74
CA LYS A 186 10.51 41.39 -7.97
C LYS A 186 10.81 41.42 -9.47
#